data_c292491df0479858f784fba84307c6bf
#
_entry.id   c292491df0479858f784fba84307c6bf
#
_cell.length_a   1.000
_cell.length_b   1.000
_cell.length_c   1.000
_cell.angle_alpha   90.00
_cell.angle_beta   90.00
_cell.angle_gamma   90.00
#
_symmetry.space_group_name_H-M   'P 1'
#
loop_
_entity.id
_entity.type
_entity.pdbx_description
1 polymer ?
#
loop_
_entity_poly.entity_id
_entity_poly.type
_entity_poly.pdbx_seq_one_letter_code
_entity_poly.pdbx_strand_id
1 'polypeptide(L)'
;PAAVTLKNLSFPYADEPIFAGLTLTAHPGDIIGITGPVACGKSTLGRVFLCEAPYGGSAKFGDKEFSNLTPRQISATVGYLGHDPELSADTVKNNVLCGGAQDIAPYLAAAALDGEVRAMEQGRDTVIGPSGTRLSGGQAQRLALARTLAHPRPVLVLDDPFSALDRH
;
A
#
# COMPACT_ATOMS: atom_id res chain seq x y z
N PRO A 1 20.83 4.51 2.68
CA PRO A 1 19.43 4.09 2.79
C PRO A 1 19.27 3.15 3.99
N ALA A 2 18.20 3.35 4.77
CA ALA A 2 17.97 2.63 6.01
C ALA A 2 17.28 1.27 5.74
N ALA A 3 17.66 0.24 6.50
CA ALA A 3 16.99 -1.05 6.49
C ALA A 3 15.75 -1.05 7.39
N VAL A 4 14.80 -1.93 7.10
CA VAL A 4 13.73 -2.31 8.03
C VAL A 4 14.17 -3.53 8.80
N THR A 5 14.09 -3.47 10.12
CA THR A 5 14.47 -4.60 11.00
C THR A 5 13.33 -4.92 11.95
N LEU A 6 12.86 -6.15 11.91
CA LEU A 6 11.91 -6.71 12.85
C LEU A 6 12.66 -7.70 13.77
N LYS A 7 12.45 -7.60 15.07
CA LYS A 7 13.06 -8.52 16.07
C LYS A 7 12.00 -9.01 17.05
N ASN A 8 11.79 -10.32 17.06
CA ASN A 8 10.81 -10.97 17.93
C ASN A 8 9.44 -10.28 17.90
N LEU A 9 9.05 -9.78 16.71
CA LEU A 9 7.80 -9.07 16.55
C LEU A 9 6.64 -10.00 16.88
N SER A 10 5.74 -9.53 17.71
CA SER A 10 4.50 -10.22 18.07
C SER A 10 3.34 -9.25 18.06
N PHE A 11 2.17 -9.76 17.73
CA PHE A 11 0.94 -8.98 17.74
C PHE A 11 -0.05 -9.66 18.68
N PRO A 12 -0.22 -9.16 19.90
CA PRO A 12 -1.17 -9.72 20.86
C PRO A 12 -2.59 -9.41 20.39
N TYR A 13 -3.43 -10.44 20.33
CA TYR A 13 -4.86 -10.28 20.06
C TYR A 13 -5.65 -11.26 20.94
N ALA A 14 -6.45 -10.74 21.84
CA ALA A 14 -7.15 -11.53 22.85
C ALA A 14 -6.19 -12.46 23.66
N ASP A 15 -6.50 -13.74 23.75
CA ASP A 15 -5.75 -14.71 24.55
C ASP A 15 -4.56 -15.35 23.82
N GLU A 16 -4.50 -15.22 22.48
CA GLU A 16 -3.42 -15.78 21.67
C GLU A 16 -2.81 -14.74 20.71
N PRO A 17 -1.49 -14.75 20.50
CA PRO A 17 -0.86 -13.87 19.53
C PRO A 17 -1.24 -14.31 18.10
N ILE A 18 -1.60 -13.35 17.24
CA ILE A 18 -1.84 -13.60 15.81
C ILE A 18 -0.56 -14.13 15.14
N PHE A 19 0.58 -13.60 15.54
CA PHE A 19 1.92 -14.11 15.23
C PHE A 19 2.87 -13.78 16.36
N ALA A 20 3.93 -14.57 16.50
CA ALA A 20 4.92 -14.38 17.56
C ALA A 20 6.34 -14.68 17.05
N GLY A 21 7.30 -13.90 17.52
CA GLY A 21 8.72 -14.13 17.29
C GLY A 21 9.19 -13.85 15.86
N LEU A 22 8.44 -13.10 15.05
CA LEU A 22 8.85 -12.76 13.70
C LEU A 22 10.12 -11.91 13.72
N THR A 23 11.16 -12.41 13.07
CA THR A 23 12.45 -11.71 12.97
C THR A 23 12.89 -11.72 11.51
N LEU A 24 13.12 -10.53 10.95
CA LEU A 24 13.65 -10.35 9.60
C LEU A 24 14.35 -9.00 9.47
N THR A 25 15.22 -8.90 8.47
CA THR A 25 15.81 -7.64 8.04
C THR A 25 15.62 -7.49 6.54
N ALA A 26 15.08 -6.36 6.11
CA ALA A 26 14.94 -5.99 4.71
C ALA A 26 15.86 -4.80 4.40
N HIS A 27 16.73 -4.96 3.42
CA HIS A 27 17.62 -3.92 2.95
C HIS A 27 16.96 -3.12 1.82
N PRO A 28 17.44 -1.92 1.53
CA PRO A 28 16.97 -1.16 0.38
C PRO A 28 17.08 -1.93 -0.93
N GLY A 29 15.97 -2.03 -1.64
CA GLY A 29 15.84 -2.81 -2.88
C GLY A 29 15.33 -4.24 -2.69
N ASP A 30 15.22 -4.72 -1.46
CA ASP A 30 14.64 -6.04 -1.19
C ASP A 30 13.11 -6.03 -1.41
N ILE A 31 12.61 -7.14 -1.94
CA ILE A 31 11.18 -7.43 -2.04
C ILE A 31 10.89 -8.64 -1.16
N ILE A 32 10.10 -8.45 -0.12
CA ILE A 32 9.74 -9.50 0.83
C ILE A 32 8.31 -9.97 0.56
N GLY A 33 8.16 -11.20 0.12
CA GLY A 33 6.87 -11.85 -0.05
C GLY A 33 6.42 -12.53 1.24
N ILE A 34 5.22 -12.18 1.73
CA ILE A 34 4.63 -12.77 2.93
C ILE A 34 3.44 -13.62 2.51
N THR A 35 3.55 -14.93 2.76
CA THR A 35 2.51 -15.90 2.43
C THR A 35 1.99 -16.61 3.68
N GLY A 36 0.80 -17.16 3.59
CA GLY A 36 0.20 -17.93 4.67
C GLY A 36 -1.31 -18.08 4.49
N PRO A 37 -1.96 -18.91 5.30
CA PRO A 37 -3.42 -19.11 5.27
C PRO A 37 -4.21 -17.82 5.43
N VAL A 38 -5.48 -17.85 5.08
CA VAL A 38 -6.42 -16.76 5.39
C VAL A 38 -6.49 -16.60 6.90
N ALA A 39 -6.59 -15.35 7.35
CA ALA A 39 -6.66 -14.96 8.76
C ALA A 39 -5.41 -15.27 9.62
N CYS A 40 -4.25 -15.58 9.02
CA CYS A 40 -3.01 -15.79 9.78
C CYS A 40 -2.25 -14.50 10.16
N GLY A 41 -2.85 -13.32 9.96
CA GLY A 41 -2.25 -12.05 10.40
C GLY A 41 -1.42 -11.28 9.37
N LYS A 42 -1.46 -11.62 8.08
CA LYS A 42 -0.70 -10.91 7.03
C LYS A 42 -1.03 -9.41 7.00
N SER A 43 -2.31 -9.06 6.94
CA SER A 43 -2.75 -7.65 6.95
C SER A 43 -2.45 -6.95 8.28
N THR A 44 -2.49 -7.70 9.39
CA THR A 44 -2.10 -7.19 10.71
C THR A 44 -0.62 -6.80 10.72
N LEU A 45 0.25 -7.62 10.12
CA LEU A 45 1.66 -7.28 9.98
C LEU A 45 1.86 -5.99 9.16
N GLY A 46 1.10 -5.82 8.08
CA GLY A 46 1.11 -4.57 7.29
C GLY A 46 0.77 -3.34 8.15
N ARG A 47 -0.21 -3.46 9.03
CA ARG A 47 -0.65 -2.38 9.94
C ARG A 47 0.36 -2.03 11.02
N VAL A 48 1.28 -2.93 11.36
CA VAL A 48 2.40 -2.62 12.30
C VAL A 48 3.20 -1.43 11.80
N PHE A 49 3.46 -1.35 10.49
CA PHE A 49 4.21 -0.24 9.89
C PHE A 49 3.44 1.09 9.91
N LEU A 50 2.13 1.06 10.08
CA LEU A 50 1.28 2.24 10.23
C LEU A 50 1.10 2.65 11.69
N CYS A 51 1.61 1.84 12.64
CA CYS A 51 1.41 2.02 14.10
C CYS A 51 -0.08 2.10 14.50
N GLU A 52 -0.95 1.39 13.78
CA GLU A 52 -2.39 1.38 14.05
C GLU A 52 -2.76 0.51 15.26
N ALA A 53 -1.82 -0.35 15.70
CA ALA A 53 -2.02 -1.19 16.86
C ALA A 53 -0.70 -1.45 17.59
N PRO A 54 -0.72 -1.68 18.91
CA PRO A 54 0.46 -2.00 19.67
C PRO A 54 1.02 -3.37 19.27
N TYR A 55 2.33 -3.49 19.27
CA TYR A 55 3.05 -4.75 19.01
C TYR A 55 4.09 -5.01 20.08
N GLY A 56 4.47 -6.27 20.27
CA GLY A 56 5.59 -6.69 21.10
C GLY A 56 6.86 -6.86 20.25
N GLY A 57 8.02 -6.85 20.90
CA GLY A 57 9.30 -6.90 20.19
C GLY A 57 9.71 -5.53 19.64
N SER A 58 10.36 -5.51 18.50
CA SER A 58 10.87 -4.27 17.88
C SER A 58 10.65 -4.27 16.39
N ALA A 59 10.23 -3.11 15.85
CA ALA A 59 10.10 -2.83 14.43
C ALA A 59 10.76 -1.48 14.13
N LYS A 60 11.87 -1.47 13.39
CA LYS A 60 12.68 -0.28 13.14
C LYS A 60 12.82 0.03 11.65
N PHE A 61 12.94 1.33 11.38
CA PHE A 61 13.45 1.86 10.12
C PHE A 61 14.78 2.59 10.42
N GLY A 62 15.89 1.98 10.02
CA GLY A 62 17.21 2.38 10.50
C GLY A 62 17.31 2.21 12.03
N ASP A 63 17.65 3.28 12.73
CA ASP A 63 17.75 3.28 14.19
C ASP A 63 16.45 3.65 14.92
N LYS A 64 15.41 4.05 14.18
CA LYS A 64 14.16 4.56 14.76
C LYS A 64 13.10 3.47 14.83
N GLU A 65 12.57 3.25 16.03
CA GLU A 65 11.39 2.39 16.25
C GLU A 65 10.16 3.00 15.59
N PHE A 66 9.35 2.22 14.85
CA PHE A 66 8.15 2.70 14.20
C PHE A 66 7.17 3.31 15.20
N SER A 67 6.98 2.70 16.37
CA SER A 67 6.09 3.22 17.42
C SER A 67 6.48 4.59 17.97
N ASN A 68 7.70 5.04 17.74
CA ASN A 68 8.21 6.35 18.16
C ASN A 68 8.11 7.40 17.05
N LEU A 69 7.63 7.02 15.86
CA LEU A 69 7.45 7.96 14.76
C LEU A 69 6.13 8.73 14.92
N THR A 70 6.17 10.02 14.64
CA THR A 70 4.95 10.82 14.53
C THR A 70 4.14 10.41 13.31
N PRO A 71 2.81 10.66 13.25
CA PRO A 71 2.00 10.37 12.06
C PRO A 71 2.56 10.96 10.77
N ARG A 72 3.13 12.16 10.83
CA ARG A 72 3.80 12.81 9.69
C ARG A 72 5.04 12.04 9.23
N GLN A 73 5.83 11.52 10.16
CA GLN A 73 7.01 10.72 9.85
C GLN A 73 6.61 9.35 9.28
N ILE A 74 5.56 8.71 9.81
CA ILE A 74 5.02 7.47 9.26
C ILE A 74 4.57 7.68 7.82
N SER A 75 3.75 8.69 7.53
CA SER A 75 3.28 8.96 6.16
C SER A 75 4.39 9.36 5.19
N ALA A 76 5.51 9.89 5.68
CA ALA A 76 6.70 10.16 4.88
C ALA A 76 7.58 8.92 4.66
N THR A 77 7.45 7.88 5.50
CA THR A 77 8.29 6.68 5.48
C THR A 77 7.59 5.51 4.81
N VAL A 78 6.29 5.33 5.03
CA VAL A 78 5.52 4.15 4.61
C VAL A 78 4.47 4.55 3.57
N GLY A 79 4.54 3.91 2.39
CA GLY A 79 3.46 3.85 1.43
C GLY A 79 2.67 2.56 1.67
N TYR A 80 1.36 2.67 1.84
CA TYR A 80 0.51 1.51 2.11
C TYR A 80 -0.61 1.42 1.08
N LEU A 81 -0.75 0.25 0.48
CA LEU A 81 -1.89 -0.11 -0.35
C LEU A 81 -2.65 -1.24 0.33
N GLY A 82 -3.84 -0.92 0.85
CA GLY A 82 -4.72 -1.89 1.48
C GLY A 82 -5.63 -2.60 0.49
N HIS A 83 -6.44 -3.51 1.02
CA HIS A 83 -7.37 -4.33 0.25
C HIS A 83 -8.51 -3.50 -0.38
N ASP A 84 -9.05 -2.52 0.33
CA ASP A 84 -10.13 -1.64 -0.12
C ASP A 84 -9.62 -0.20 -0.28
N PRO A 85 -9.08 0.15 -1.45
CA PRO A 85 -8.52 1.48 -1.65
C PRO A 85 -9.61 2.54 -1.80
N GLU A 86 -9.51 3.61 -1.04
CA GLU A 86 -10.36 4.79 -1.20
C GLU A 86 -9.88 5.64 -2.37
N LEU A 87 -10.78 5.97 -3.27
CA LEU A 87 -10.57 6.88 -4.39
C LEU A 87 -11.45 8.11 -4.23
N SER A 88 -10.93 9.26 -4.62
CA SER A 88 -11.67 10.51 -4.60
C SER A 88 -12.63 10.62 -5.80
N ALA A 89 -13.76 11.30 -5.61
CA ALA A 89 -14.63 11.69 -6.70
C ALA A 89 -13.99 12.83 -7.51
N ASP A 90 -12.99 12.47 -8.32
CA ASP A 90 -12.14 13.37 -9.10
C ASP A 90 -11.65 12.64 -10.36
N THR A 91 -10.84 13.29 -11.18
CA THR A 91 -10.29 12.68 -12.39
C THR A 91 -9.36 11.51 -12.07
N VAL A 92 -9.18 10.60 -13.02
CA VAL A 92 -8.15 9.54 -12.96
C VAL A 92 -6.77 10.16 -12.65
N LYS A 93 -6.42 11.25 -13.36
CA LYS A 93 -5.17 11.97 -13.17
C LYS A 93 -5.00 12.47 -11.73
N ASN A 94 -6.01 13.14 -11.18
CA ASN A 94 -5.93 13.70 -9.82
C ASN A 94 -5.91 12.60 -8.76
N ASN A 95 -6.58 11.48 -8.98
CA ASN A 95 -6.50 10.32 -8.09
C ASN A 95 -5.09 9.72 -8.02
N VAL A 96 -4.32 9.74 -9.11
CA VAL A 96 -2.94 9.23 -9.13
C VAL A 96 -1.96 10.26 -8.60
N LEU A 97 -2.04 11.50 -9.08
CA LEU A 97 -1.02 12.52 -8.83
C LEU A 97 -1.25 13.37 -7.58
N CYS A 98 -2.47 13.36 -7.00
CA CYS A 98 -2.83 14.14 -5.81
C CYS A 98 -2.41 15.61 -5.91
N GLY A 99 -2.65 16.24 -7.08
CA GLY A 99 -2.26 17.61 -7.37
C GLY A 99 -0.84 17.80 -7.91
N GLY A 100 -0.07 16.73 -8.08
CA GLY A 100 1.25 16.76 -8.72
C GLY A 100 1.15 17.09 -10.23
N ALA A 101 2.27 17.53 -10.80
CA ALA A 101 2.37 17.91 -12.21
C ALA A 101 3.16 16.93 -13.09
N GLN A 102 3.64 15.82 -12.51
CA GLN A 102 4.40 14.80 -13.25
C GLN A 102 3.54 14.09 -14.29
N ASP A 103 4.20 13.42 -15.25
CA ASP A 103 3.49 12.58 -16.21
C ASP A 103 2.90 11.35 -15.50
N ILE A 104 1.62 11.08 -15.76
CA ILE A 104 0.88 9.94 -15.20
C ILE A 104 1.16 8.62 -15.94
N ALA A 105 1.59 8.69 -17.22
CA ALA A 105 1.66 7.52 -18.08
C ALA A 105 2.54 6.38 -17.53
N PRO A 106 3.73 6.61 -16.95
CA PRO A 106 4.54 5.54 -16.38
C PRO A 106 3.84 4.77 -15.26
N TYR A 107 3.08 5.45 -14.43
CA TYR A 107 2.38 4.84 -13.29
C TYR A 107 1.16 4.03 -13.72
N LEU A 108 0.42 4.51 -14.73
CA LEU A 108 -0.68 3.74 -15.34
C LEU A 108 -0.15 2.48 -16.02
N ALA A 109 0.96 2.58 -16.75
CA ALA A 109 1.59 1.43 -17.39
C ALA A 109 2.08 0.41 -16.36
N ALA A 110 2.75 0.85 -15.29
CA ALA A 110 3.21 -0.02 -14.20
C ALA A 110 2.06 -0.74 -13.48
N ALA A 111 0.89 -0.11 -13.40
CA ALA A 111 -0.33 -0.70 -12.84
C ALA A 111 -1.18 -1.45 -13.90
N ALA A 112 -0.68 -1.63 -15.13
CA ALA A 112 -1.41 -2.25 -16.25
C ALA A 112 -2.82 -1.65 -16.48
N LEU A 113 -2.95 -0.33 -16.35
CA LEU A 113 -4.22 0.41 -16.47
C LEU A 113 -4.24 1.39 -17.65
N ASP A 114 -3.13 1.59 -18.34
CA ASP A 114 -2.99 2.61 -19.39
C ASP A 114 -3.91 2.39 -20.60
N GLY A 115 -4.11 1.15 -21.01
CA GLY A 115 -5.04 0.80 -22.13
C GLY A 115 -6.48 1.10 -21.78
N GLU A 116 -6.91 0.73 -20.57
CA GLU A 116 -8.29 0.96 -20.11
C GLU A 116 -8.58 2.45 -19.93
N VAL A 117 -7.63 3.21 -19.37
CA VAL A 117 -7.79 4.66 -19.22
C VAL A 117 -7.83 5.36 -20.57
N ARG A 118 -7.03 4.94 -21.55
CA ARG A 118 -7.10 5.48 -22.92
C ARG A 118 -8.43 5.20 -23.61
N ALA A 119 -9.08 4.09 -23.27
CA ALA A 119 -10.39 3.73 -23.81
C ALA A 119 -11.56 4.48 -23.16
N MET A 120 -11.35 5.18 -22.05
CA MET A 120 -12.36 6.04 -21.44
C MET A 120 -12.62 7.28 -22.31
N GLU A 121 -13.85 7.80 -22.30
CA GLU A 121 -14.28 8.92 -23.15
C GLU A 121 -13.38 10.16 -23.01
N GLN A 122 -12.94 10.49 -21.79
CA GLN A 122 -12.05 11.63 -21.50
C GLN A 122 -10.65 11.17 -21.09
N GLY A 123 -10.32 9.88 -21.29
CA GLY A 123 -9.01 9.33 -20.93
C GLY A 123 -8.65 9.60 -19.47
N ARG A 124 -7.46 10.16 -19.22
CA ARG A 124 -6.97 10.49 -17.88
C ARG A 124 -7.75 11.61 -17.18
N ASP A 125 -8.51 12.40 -17.91
CA ASP A 125 -9.35 13.47 -17.36
C ASP A 125 -10.76 12.99 -17.05
N THR A 126 -11.06 11.70 -17.24
CA THR A 126 -12.33 11.08 -16.86
C THR A 126 -12.54 11.20 -15.36
N VAL A 127 -13.65 11.79 -14.95
CA VAL A 127 -14.07 11.87 -13.54
C VAL A 127 -14.62 10.52 -13.13
N ILE A 128 -14.13 10.00 -11.99
CA ILE A 128 -14.56 8.74 -11.38
C ILE A 128 -15.33 8.99 -10.10
N GLY A 129 -16.14 8.03 -9.68
CA GLY A 129 -16.88 8.10 -8.43
C GLY A 129 -18.40 8.06 -8.60
N PRO A 130 -19.17 8.40 -7.57
CA PRO A 130 -20.63 8.26 -7.57
C PRO A 130 -21.37 9.03 -8.68
N SER A 131 -20.85 10.20 -9.05
CA SER A 131 -21.40 11.07 -10.11
C SER A 131 -20.66 10.97 -11.44
N GLY A 132 -19.66 10.09 -11.54
CA GLY A 132 -18.85 9.89 -12.74
C GLY A 132 -18.80 8.44 -13.16
N THR A 133 -17.71 8.07 -13.85
CA THR A 133 -17.48 6.69 -14.29
C THR A 133 -17.22 5.80 -13.07
N ARG A 134 -17.95 4.69 -12.98
CA ARG A 134 -17.70 3.67 -11.95
C ARG A 134 -16.60 2.73 -12.43
N LEU A 135 -15.57 2.59 -11.64
CA LEU A 135 -14.52 1.61 -11.86
C LEU A 135 -14.93 0.22 -11.32
N SER A 136 -14.47 -0.84 -12.00
CA SER A 136 -14.50 -2.18 -11.40
C SER A 136 -13.57 -2.25 -10.19
N GLY A 137 -13.74 -3.26 -9.33
CA GLY A 137 -12.85 -3.48 -8.19
C GLY A 137 -11.38 -3.58 -8.61
N GLY A 138 -11.10 -4.32 -9.68
CA GLY A 138 -9.74 -4.45 -10.24
C GLY A 138 -9.18 -3.14 -10.79
N GLN A 139 -10.01 -2.32 -11.45
CA GLN A 139 -9.61 -1.00 -11.92
C GLN A 139 -9.30 -0.05 -10.75
N ALA A 140 -10.15 -0.04 -9.72
CA ALA A 140 -9.94 0.76 -8.51
C ALA A 140 -8.64 0.37 -7.79
N GLN A 141 -8.39 -0.94 -7.63
CA GLN A 141 -7.17 -1.46 -7.02
C GLN A 141 -5.91 -1.06 -7.80
N ARG A 142 -5.93 -1.21 -9.13
CA ARG A 142 -4.81 -0.82 -9.99
C ARG A 142 -4.60 0.70 -10.03
N LEU A 143 -5.66 1.49 -9.96
CA LEU A 143 -5.55 2.95 -9.88
C LEU A 143 -4.91 3.39 -8.56
N ALA A 144 -5.27 2.75 -7.45
CA ALA A 144 -4.64 2.99 -6.16
C ALA A 144 -3.17 2.53 -6.14
N LEU A 145 -2.83 1.44 -6.84
CA LEU A 145 -1.44 1.03 -7.04
C LEU A 145 -0.66 2.10 -7.81
N ALA A 146 -1.23 2.62 -8.92
CA ALA A 146 -0.61 3.70 -9.69
C ALA A 146 -0.36 4.94 -8.82
N ARG A 147 -1.32 5.33 -7.96
CA ARG A 147 -1.15 6.40 -6.98
C ARG A 147 -0.01 6.13 -6.01
N THR A 148 0.05 4.92 -5.48
CA THR A 148 1.10 4.53 -4.53
C THR A 148 2.48 4.60 -5.17
N LEU A 149 2.62 4.17 -6.42
CA LEU A 149 3.86 4.25 -7.19
C LEU A 149 4.24 5.70 -7.58
N ALA A 150 3.26 6.57 -7.78
CA ALA A 150 3.49 7.98 -8.07
C ALA A 150 4.03 8.76 -6.86
N HIS A 151 3.84 8.23 -5.65
CA HIS A 151 4.28 8.85 -4.40
C HIS A 151 5.21 7.89 -3.63
N PRO A 152 6.43 7.62 -4.15
CA PRO A 152 7.33 6.63 -3.56
C PRO A 152 7.69 6.97 -2.11
N ARG A 153 7.75 5.94 -1.28
CA ARG A 153 8.17 6.00 0.12
C ARG A 153 9.31 4.99 0.34
N PRO A 154 10.16 5.23 1.34
CA PRO A 154 11.25 4.31 1.67
C PRO A 154 10.79 2.87 1.93
N VAL A 155 9.63 2.69 2.52
CA VAL A 155 9.00 1.39 2.77
C VAL A 155 7.67 1.35 2.03
N LEU A 156 7.44 0.32 1.24
CA LEU A 156 6.19 0.09 0.53
C LEU A 156 5.54 -1.21 1.03
N VAL A 157 4.34 -1.11 1.52
CA VAL A 157 3.53 -2.25 1.97
C VAL A 157 2.34 -2.40 1.03
N LEU A 158 2.26 -3.57 0.38
CA LEU A 158 1.16 -3.93 -0.51
C LEU A 158 0.40 -5.11 0.11
N ASP A 159 -0.79 -4.83 0.62
CA ASP A 159 -1.64 -5.85 1.24
C ASP A 159 -2.62 -6.39 0.20
N ASP A 160 -2.32 -7.58 -0.31
CA ASP A 160 -3.08 -8.29 -1.35
C ASP A 160 -3.42 -7.40 -2.58
N PRO A 161 -2.40 -6.79 -3.23
CA PRO A 161 -2.62 -5.79 -4.27
C PRO A 161 -3.31 -6.32 -5.52
N PHE A 162 -3.46 -7.63 -5.63
CA PHE A 162 -4.04 -8.31 -6.80
C PHE A 162 -5.33 -9.07 -6.47
N SER A 163 -5.92 -8.86 -5.30
CA SER A 163 -7.12 -9.58 -4.84
C SER A 163 -8.34 -9.40 -5.75
N ALA A 164 -8.46 -8.24 -6.38
CA ALA A 164 -9.56 -7.89 -7.27
C ALA A 164 -9.25 -8.17 -8.76
N LEU A 165 -8.10 -8.79 -9.08
CA LEU A 165 -7.79 -9.21 -10.44
C LEU A 165 -8.33 -10.61 -10.70
N ASP A 166 -9.04 -10.78 -11.82
CA ASP A 166 -9.46 -12.10 -12.28
C ASP A 166 -8.22 -12.96 -12.55
N ARG A 167 -8.20 -14.15 -11.95
CA ARG A 167 -7.18 -15.15 -12.24
C ARG A 167 -7.56 -15.84 -13.56
N HIS A 168 -6.99 -15.38 -14.65
CA HIS A 168 -7.01 -16.08 -15.94
C HIS A 168 -5.80 -16.98 -16.07
#